data_14cf2fcedd3d2863e7c5e00e2e09e885
#
_entry.id   14cf2fcedd3d2863e7c5e00e2e09e885
#
_cell.length_a   1.000
_cell.length_b   1.000
_cell.length_c   1.000
_cell.angle_alpha   90.00
_cell.angle_beta   90.00
_cell.angle_gamma   90.00
#
_symmetry.space_group_name_H-M   'P 1'
#
loop_
_entity.id
_entity.type
_entity.pdbx_description
1 polymer ?
#
loop_
_entity_poly.entity_id
_entity_poly.type
_entity_poly.pdbx_seq_one_letter_code
_entity_poly.pdbx_strand_id
1 'polypeptide(L)'
;KLPIIDYKKSLGEALKVINQKKLGIIVVLKKKHIAGIVTDGDLRRDMRVLSKKTNLQKLMTKKPMLVSENMPATKALAIMNDKKITSLLVVSDKDYKKKNNTKLLGIIHIHSLLQYGIR
;
A
#
# COMPACT_ATOMS: atom_id res chain seq x y z
N LYS A 1 7.45 -7.89 -8.84
CA LYS A 1 8.05 -7.10 -7.75
C LYS A 1 7.06 -6.15 -7.11
N LEU A 2 7.24 -5.94 -5.84
CA LEU A 2 6.37 -5.07 -5.05
C LEU A 2 6.68 -3.59 -5.30
N PRO A 3 5.66 -2.71 -5.32
CA PRO A 3 5.85 -1.27 -5.46
C PRO A 3 6.25 -0.66 -4.11
N ILE A 4 7.54 -0.70 -3.80
CA ILE A 4 8.06 -0.21 -2.53
C ILE A 4 9.05 0.93 -2.73
N ILE A 5 9.17 1.79 -1.73
CA ILE A 5 10.13 2.89 -1.73
C ILE A 5 10.55 3.19 -0.29
N ASP A 6 11.80 3.62 -0.11
CA ASP A 6 12.29 4.03 1.22
C ASP A 6 11.70 5.39 1.61
N TYR A 7 11.38 5.56 2.88
CA TYR A 7 10.75 6.78 3.38
C TYR A 7 11.58 8.05 3.16
N LYS A 8 12.89 7.90 2.96
CA LYS A 8 13.78 9.04 2.72
C LYS A 8 13.72 9.57 1.29
N LYS A 9 13.11 8.81 0.39
CA LYS A 9 13.01 9.22 -1.01
C LYS A 9 11.96 10.31 -1.19
N SER A 10 12.01 10.97 -2.34
CA SER A 10 11.13 12.09 -2.66
C SER A 10 9.86 11.63 -3.38
N LEU A 11 8.87 12.51 -3.43
CA LEU A 11 7.67 12.28 -4.22
C LEU A 11 8.00 12.02 -5.70
N GLY A 12 8.97 12.75 -6.25
CA GLY A 12 9.37 12.53 -7.65
C GLY A 12 9.82 11.12 -7.92
N GLU A 13 10.58 10.53 -7.00
CA GLU A 13 11.01 9.14 -7.11
C GLU A 13 9.85 8.17 -6.93
N ALA A 14 8.93 8.47 -6.00
CA ALA A 14 7.74 7.66 -5.77
C ALA A 14 6.84 7.63 -7.01
N LEU A 15 6.67 8.76 -7.69
CA LEU A 15 5.87 8.83 -8.90
C LEU A 15 6.40 7.90 -9.98
N LYS A 16 7.72 7.77 -10.11
CA LYS A 16 8.32 6.84 -11.06
C LYS A 16 7.95 5.40 -10.74
N VAL A 17 7.98 5.03 -9.46
CA VAL A 17 7.63 3.67 -9.04
C VAL A 17 6.15 3.39 -9.28
N ILE A 18 5.26 4.32 -8.92
CA ILE A 18 3.83 4.16 -9.15
C ILE A 18 3.53 3.94 -10.62
N ASN A 19 4.16 4.74 -11.50
CA ASN A 19 3.94 4.62 -12.93
C ASN A 19 4.45 3.30 -13.50
N GLN A 20 5.60 2.82 -13.01
CA GLN A 20 6.17 1.56 -13.48
C GLN A 20 5.34 0.34 -13.07
N LYS A 21 4.83 0.33 -11.85
CA LYS A 21 4.12 -0.83 -11.30
C LYS A 21 2.64 -0.84 -11.64
N LYS A 22 2.05 0.30 -11.94
CA LYS A 22 0.65 0.44 -12.39
C LYS A 22 -0.40 -0.12 -11.43
N LEU A 23 -0.09 -0.19 -10.15
CA LEU A 23 -1.04 -0.64 -9.14
C LEU A 23 -1.76 0.52 -8.43
N GLY A 24 -1.36 1.76 -8.72
CA GLY A 24 -1.96 2.93 -8.09
C GLY A 24 -1.61 3.08 -6.62
N ILE A 25 -0.60 2.37 -6.15
CA ILE A 25 -0.18 2.38 -4.75
C ILE A 25 1.33 2.15 -4.68
N ILE A 26 1.94 2.77 -3.69
CA ILE A 26 3.33 2.49 -3.34
C ILE A 26 3.43 2.33 -1.83
N VAL A 27 4.19 1.34 -1.38
CA VAL A 27 4.39 1.09 0.05
C VAL A 27 5.68 1.75 0.49
N VAL A 28 5.58 2.62 1.50
CA VAL A 28 6.73 3.34 2.04
C VAL A 28 7.32 2.52 3.17
N LEU A 29 8.61 2.23 3.07
CA LEU A 29 9.31 1.44 4.08
C LEU A 29 10.25 2.34 4.89
N LYS A 30 10.36 2.04 6.17
CA LYS A 30 11.34 2.65 7.06
C LYS A 30 12.09 1.51 7.76
N LYS A 31 13.40 1.45 7.58
CA LYS A 31 14.22 0.36 8.11
C LYS A 31 13.67 -1.02 7.70
N LYS A 32 13.25 -1.11 6.44
CA LYS A 32 12.69 -2.33 5.82
C LYS A 32 11.33 -2.77 6.35
N HIS A 33 10.70 -1.98 7.22
CA HIS A 33 9.35 -2.24 7.71
C HIS A 33 8.35 -1.28 7.11
N ILE A 34 7.08 -1.69 7.07
CA ILE A 34 6.01 -0.86 6.52
C ILE A 34 5.84 0.39 7.37
N ALA A 35 5.99 1.57 6.75
CA ALA A 35 5.75 2.85 7.42
C ALA A 35 4.43 3.48 7.00
N GLY A 36 4.01 3.26 5.76
CA GLY A 36 2.77 3.82 5.26
C GLY A 36 2.57 3.50 3.80
N ILE A 37 1.55 4.10 3.20
CA ILE A 37 1.27 3.95 1.77
C ILE A 37 0.98 5.31 1.15
N VAL A 38 1.26 5.41 -0.15
CA VAL A 38 0.84 6.55 -0.97
C VAL A 38 0.06 6.00 -2.14
N THR A 39 -1.15 6.51 -2.34
CA THR A 39 -2.04 6.07 -3.41
C THR A 39 -2.25 7.17 -4.43
N ASP A 40 -2.77 6.81 -5.61
CA ASP A 40 -3.18 7.80 -6.61
C ASP A 40 -4.17 8.80 -6.02
N GLY A 41 -5.06 8.33 -5.13
CA GLY A 41 -6.01 9.20 -4.48
C GLY A 41 -5.33 10.25 -3.59
N ASP A 42 -4.30 9.84 -2.85
CA ASP A 42 -3.52 10.77 -2.01
C ASP A 42 -2.88 11.85 -2.87
N LEU A 43 -2.32 11.46 -4.01
CA LEU A 43 -1.67 12.40 -4.92
C LEU A 43 -2.67 13.40 -5.50
N ARG A 44 -3.84 12.93 -5.92
CA ARG A 44 -4.86 13.82 -6.50
C ARG A 44 -5.40 14.83 -5.51
N ARG A 45 -5.62 14.41 -4.26
CA ARG A 45 -6.15 15.30 -3.23
C ARG A 45 -5.25 16.49 -2.96
N ASP A 46 -3.95 16.29 -2.98
CA ASP A 46 -2.98 17.27 -2.54
C ASP A 46 -2.16 17.90 -3.67
N MET A 47 -2.60 17.72 -4.93
CA MET A 47 -1.82 18.17 -6.08
C MET A 47 -1.41 19.63 -6.07
N ARG A 48 -2.24 20.49 -5.47
CA ARG A 48 -1.95 21.94 -5.45
C ARG A 48 -0.79 22.31 -4.53
N VAL A 49 -0.49 21.46 -3.54
CA VAL A 49 0.58 21.74 -2.57
C VAL A 49 1.78 20.84 -2.73
N LEU A 50 1.73 19.88 -3.66
CA LEU A 50 2.79 18.92 -3.84
C LEU A 50 3.87 19.47 -4.77
N SER A 51 5.12 19.15 -4.47
CA SER A 51 6.24 19.32 -5.37
C SER A 51 7.02 18.03 -5.41
N LYS A 52 7.89 17.87 -6.42
CA LYS A 52 8.71 16.66 -6.53
C LYS A 52 9.62 16.45 -5.32
N LYS A 53 9.87 17.52 -4.55
CA LYS A 53 10.71 17.46 -3.35
C LYS A 53 9.91 17.18 -2.08
N THR A 54 8.60 17.02 -2.18
CA THR A 54 7.74 16.74 -1.03
C THR A 54 8.21 15.47 -0.33
N ASN A 55 8.25 15.53 1.00
CA ASN A 55 8.65 14.41 1.84
C ASN A 55 7.51 13.39 1.91
N LEU A 56 7.84 12.13 1.64
CA LEU A 56 6.84 11.07 1.65
C LEU A 56 6.18 10.88 3.01
N GLN A 57 6.90 11.15 4.10
CA GLN A 57 6.33 11.01 5.44
C GLN A 57 5.15 11.92 5.69
N LYS A 58 5.14 13.10 5.06
CA LYS A 58 4.03 14.05 5.20
C LYS A 58 2.83 13.66 4.35
N LEU A 59 3.08 12.97 3.25
CA LEU A 59 2.06 12.61 2.28
C LEU A 59 1.39 11.27 2.57
N MET A 60 2.15 10.31 3.07
CA MET A 60 1.68 8.93 3.21
C MET A 60 0.59 8.76 4.26
N THR A 61 -0.27 7.79 4.03
CA THR A 61 -1.21 7.28 5.02
C THR A 61 -0.44 6.36 5.97
N LYS A 62 -0.46 6.67 7.27
CA LYS A 62 0.42 6.02 8.24
C LYS A 62 -0.08 4.69 8.80
N LYS A 63 -1.33 4.35 8.67
CA LYS A 63 -1.87 3.10 9.18
C LYS A 63 -2.59 2.36 8.07
N PRO A 64 -1.86 1.78 7.12
CA PRO A 64 -2.50 1.04 6.03
C PRO A 64 -3.18 -0.21 6.57
N MET A 65 -4.18 -0.70 5.84
CA MET A 65 -4.86 -1.92 6.22
C MET A 65 -3.96 -3.13 5.95
N LEU A 66 -3.68 -3.89 6.98
CA LEU A 66 -2.86 -5.10 6.91
C LEU A 66 -3.75 -6.33 7.02
N VAL A 67 -3.37 -7.40 6.33
CA VAL A 67 -4.01 -8.71 6.48
C VAL A 67 -2.93 -9.78 6.61
N SER A 68 -3.28 -10.87 7.30
CA SER A 68 -2.39 -12.01 7.41
C SER A 68 -2.30 -12.77 6.10
N GLU A 69 -1.13 -13.33 5.80
CA GLU A 69 -0.94 -14.20 4.64
C GLU A 69 -1.90 -15.39 4.63
N ASN A 70 -2.49 -15.72 5.76
CA ASN A 70 -3.42 -16.86 5.88
C ASN A 70 -4.88 -16.46 5.63
N MET A 71 -5.15 -15.19 5.35
CA MET A 71 -6.52 -14.75 5.13
C MET A 71 -7.08 -15.28 3.81
N PRO A 72 -8.29 -15.89 3.81
CA PRO A 72 -8.94 -16.30 2.56
C PRO A 72 -9.22 -15.10 1.65
N ALA A 73 -9.08 -15.31 0.34
CA ALA A 73 -9.29 -14.26 -0.64
C ALA A 73 -10.69 -13.68 -0.61
N THR A 74 -11.70 -14.51 -0.35
CA THR A 74 -13.09 -14.05 -0.22
C THR A 74 -13.26 -13.07 0.92
N LYS A 75 -12.58 -13.31 2.03
CA LYS A 75 -12.61 -12.40 3.18
C LYS A 75 -11.88 -11.11 2.87
N ALA A 76 -10.75 -11.19 2.16
CA ALA A 76 -10.02 -10.00 1.73
C ALA A 76 -10.90 -9.11 0.84
N LEU A 77 -11.62 -9.69 -0.11
CA LEU A 77 -12.53 -8.95 -0.96
C LEU A 77 -13.64 -8.27 -0.15
N ALA A 78 -14.21 -8.98 0.83
CA ALA A 78 -15.24 -8.41 1.70
C ALA A 78 -14.72 -7.19 2.47
N ILE A 79 -13.48 -7.26 2.98
CA ILE A 79 -12.86 -6.14 3.68
C ILE A 79 -12.70 -4.94 2.75
N MET A 80 -12.20 -5.16 1.54
CA MET A 80 -12.01 -4.09 0.58
C MET A 80 -13.33 -3.42 0.21
N ASN A 81 -14.39 -4.20 0.00
CA ASN A 81 -15.71 -3.66 -0.29
C ASN A 81 -16.28 -2.88 0.90
N ASP A 82 -16.15 -3.41 2.11
CA ASP A 82 -16.64 -2.77 3.32
C ASP A 82 -15.92 -1.46 3.60
N LYS A 83 -14.60 -1.45 3.48
CA LYS A 83 -13.77 -0.27 3.75
C LYS A 83 -13.66 0.67 2.56
N LYS A 84 -14.18 0.28 1.39
CA LYS A 84 -14.09 1.07 0.15
C LYS A 84 -12.65 1.37 -0.24
N ILE A 85 -11.80 0.36 -0.11
CA ILE A 85 -10.39 0.44 -0.52
C ILE A 85 -10.12 -0.62 -1.58
N THR A 86 -9.07 -0.43 -2.36
CA THR A 86 -8.77 -1.29 -3.50
C THR A 86 -7.55 -2.18 -3.30
N SER A 87 -6.83 -2.00 -2.19
CA SER A 87 -5.61 -2.76 -1.93
C SER A 87 -5.47 -3.07 -0.45
N LEU A 88 -4.89 -4.24 -0.15
CA LEU A 88 -4.54 -4.65 1.20
C LEU A 88 -3.07 -5.07 1.20
N LEU A 89 -2.36 -4.74 2.28
CA LEU A 89 -0.98 -5.17 2.45
C LEU A 89 -0.95 -6.51 3.19
N VAL A 90 -0.20 -7.45 2.64
CA VAL A 90 -0.10 -8.80 3.21
C VAL A 90 1.18 -8.91 4.02
N VAL A 91 1.04 -9.37 5.25
CA VAL A 91 2.16 -9.61 6.17
C VAL A 91 2.05 -11.03 6.72
N SER A 92 3.09 -11.51 7.38
CA SER A 92 3.04 -12.82 8.02
C SER A 92 2.01 -12.81 9.15
N ASP A 93 1.51 -13.99 9.50
CA ASP A 93 0.56 -14.11 10.60
C ASP A 93 1.16 -13.58 11.90
N LYS A 94 2.44 -13.84 12.14
CA LYS A 94 3.17 -13.34 13.30
C LYS A 94 3.19 -11.82 13.33
N ASP A 95 3.53 -11.19 12.20
CA ASP A 95 3.58 -9.73 12.10
C ASP A 95 2.19 -9.12 12.22
N TYR A 96 1.19 -9.79 11.67
CA TYR A 96 -0.19 -9.33 11.77
C TYR A 96 -0.63 -9.22 13.24
N LYS A 97 -0.23 -10.18 14.06
CA LYS A 97 -0.60 -10.20 15.49
C LYS A 97 0.11 -9.11 16.28
N LYS A 98 1.39 -8.85 15.99
CA LYS A 98 2.13 -7.81 16.73
C LYS A 98 1.88 -6.40 16.22
N LYS A 99 1.53 -6.21 14.97
CA LYS A 99 1.11 -4.95 14.34
C LYS A 99 2.12 -3.80 14.33
N ASN A 100 3.37 -4.06 14.67
CA ASN A 100 4.43 -3.06 14.52
C ASN A 100 5.64 -3.71 13.90
N ASN A 101 6.51 -2.90 13.28
CA ASN A 101 7.70 -3.39 12.61
C ASN A 101 7.37 -4.54 11.65
N THR A 102 6.30 -4.37 10.85
CA THR A 102 5.82 -5.41 9.96
C THR A 102 6.55 -5.40 8.64
N LYS A 103 6.82 -6.59 8.12
CA LYS A 103 7.49 -6.76 6.82
C LYS A 103 6.45 -7.06 5.74
N LEU A 104 6.51 -6.31 4.64
CA LEU A 104 5.61 -6.52 3.52
C LEU A 104 5.94 -7.82 2.80
N LEU A 105 4.96 -8.72 2.68
CA LEU A 105 5.08 -9.94 1.90
C LEU A 105 4.46 -9.82 0.52
N GLY A 106 3.36 -9.05 0.42
CA GLY A 106 2.68 -8.90 -0.84
C GLY A 106 1.59 -7.85 -0.77
N ILE A 107 0.91 -7.64 -1.88
CA ILE A 107 -0.23 -6.73 -1.98
C ILE A 107 -1.37 -7.46 -2.67
N ILE A 108 -2.57 -7.35 -2.11
CA ILE A 108 -3.78 -7.84 -2.76
C ILE A 108 -4.47 -6.63 -3.35
N HIS A 109 -4.70 -6.65 -4.67
CA HIS A 109 -5.45 -5.61 -5.36
C HIS A 109 -6.81 -6.17 -5.79
N ILE A 110 -7.87 -5.38 -5.61
CA ILE A 110 -9.23 -5.86 -5.87
C ILE A 110 -9.41 -6.38 -7.30
N HIS A 111 -8.79 -5.73 -8.29
CA HIS A 111 -8.91 -6.18 -9.68
C HIS A 111 -8.30 -7.56 -9.90
N SER A 112 -7.22 -7.89 -9.18
CA SER A 112 -6.63 -9.22 -9.28
C SER A 112 -7.57 -10.30 -8.77
N LEU A 113 -8.28 -10.03 -7.67
CA LEU A 113 -9.25 -10.97 -7.12
C LEU A 113 -10.42 -11.18 -8.08
N LEU A 114 -10.96 -10.09 -8.62
CA LEU A 114 -12.08 -10.17 -9.55
C LEU A 114 -11.70 -10.91 -10.84
N GLN A 115 -10.45 -10.72 -11.29
CA GLN A 115 -9.93 -11.40 -12.46
C GLN A 115 -9.93 -12.92 -12.29
N TYR A 116 -9.71 -13.40 -11.04
CA TYR A 116 -9.77 -14.83 -10.73
C TYR A 116 -11.16 -15.31 -10.34
N GLY A 117 -12.19 -14.49 -10.54
CA GLY A 117 -13.57 -14.89 -10.28
C GLY A 117 -13.98 -14.88 -8.82
N ILE A 118 -13.22 -14.24 -7.96
CA ILE A 118 -13.54 -14.16 -6.53
C ILE A 118 -14.58 -13.06 -6.31
N ARG A 119 -15.64 -13.40 -5.56
CA ARG A 119 -16.76 -12.48 -5.33
C ARG A 119 -17.27 -12.52 -3.93
#